data_2f9a0fd88ef200dadbdabbe2e10177f4
#
_entry.id   2f9a0fd88ef200dadbdabbe2e10177f4
#
_cell.length_a   1.000
_cell.length_b   1.000
_cell.length_c   1.000
_cell.angle_alpha   90.00
_cell.angle_beta   90.00
_cell.angle_gamma   90.00
#
_symmetry.space_group_name_H-M   'P 1'
#
loop_
_entity.id
_entity.type
_entity.pdbx_description
1 polymer ?
#
loop_
_entity_poly.entity_id
_entity_poly.type
_entity_poly.pdbx_seq_one_letter_code
_entity_poly.pdbx_strand_id
1 'polypeptide(L)'
;MRVLYADLEREWRGGQSQALLTLVGLRERGHEVELLAARDSALANRVSEAGITVHQASQFGLRAWAAGAMRSLIARRRFELVHLNEPHALTAAWLGRTHTRLPLLLSRRIGFPLQKNAVSQARYRAVERFIANSKDVAQSLIDSGIAAERISIVNEGVEIFPLRTPEQRSSARKRWGVRENEFLFGCVSVFVPEKGQRHLVEALPLVRALHPEVRLLLAGDGACRAELQALTRHLGQTEAVFFPGFVKDIAQVYAALDAFAFPSEFEGLGTALQAAMAAGLPSISTTRGALGEVVDGERTALAVGPNGKEFAVAMLRLINDGALRKNLSEAGRREVEQRFSAGCMVENTIHVYEDVLQKTRKG
;
A
#
# COMPACT_ATOMS: atom_id res chain seq x y z
N MET A 1 16.07 15.47 12.88
CA MET A 1 16.78 15.42 11.59
C MET A 1 16.07 16.35 10.62
N ARG A 2 16.80 16.86 9.61
CA ARG A 2 16.25 17.65 8.51
C ARG A 2 16.30 16.86 7.21
N VAL A 3 15.16 16.48 6.66
CA VAL A 3 15.02 15.53 5.54
C VAL A 3 14.42 16.23 4.33
N LEU A 4 15.07 16.09 3.16
CA LEU A 4 14.44 16.39 1.87
C LEU A 4 13.81 15.08 1.34
N TYR A 5 12.51 15.07 1.22
CA TYR A 5 11.76 13.97 0.60
C TYR A 5 11.47 14.32 -0.86
N ALA A 6 11.56 13.38 -1.78
CA ALA A 6 11.33 13.65 -3.21
C ALA A 6 10.44 12.60 -3.86
N ASP A 7 9.38 13.06 -4.53
CA ASP A 7 8.44 12.26 -5.32
C ASP A 7 8.03 13.04 -6.56
N LEU A 8 8.29 12.50 -7.74
CA LEU A 8 8.00 13.14 -9.02
C LEU A 8 6.83 12.51 -9.77
N GLU A 9 6.12 11.56 -9.13
CA GLU A 9 4.89 11.00 -9.67
C GLU A 9 3.73 12.00 -9.55
N ARG A 10 2.83 11.96 -10.52
CA ARG A 10 1.69 12.89 -10.57
C ARG A 10 0.41 12.27 -10.03
N GLU A 11 0.25 10.97 -10.28
CA GLU A 11 -0.93 10.22 -9.90
C GLU A 11 -0.89 9.84 -8.41
N TRP A 12 -2.06 9.68 -7.84
CA TRP A 12 -2.21 9.15 -6.49
C TRP A 12 -2.29 7.62 -6.53
N ARG A 13 -1.27 6.97 -6.00
CA ARG A 13 -1.19 5.51 -5.87
C ARG A 13 -0.72 5.13 -4.46
N GLY A 14 -0.60 3.83 -4.17
CA GLY A 14 -0.13 3.34 -2.87
C GLY A 14 1.18 3.96 -2.40
N GLY A 15 2.16 4.14 -3.30
CA GLY A 15 3.44 4.76 -2.97
C GLY A 15 3.32 6.21 -2.48
N GLN A 16 2.40 7.01 -3.04
CA GLN A 16 2.15 8.39 -2.61
C GLN A 16 1.39 8.43 -1.28
N SER A 17 0.51 7.45 -1.04
CA SER A 17 -0.14 7.29 0.28
C SER A 17 0.89 7.02 1.37
N GLN A 18 1.84 6.12 1.12
CA GLN A 18 2.93 5.82 2.06
C GLN A 18 3.87 7.02 2.27
N ALA A 19 4.15 7.79 1.21
CA ALA A 19 4.93 9.02 1.32
C ALA A 19 4.25 10.05 2.22
N LEU A 20 2.93 10.26 2.06
CA LEU A 20 2.16 11.16 2.92
C LEU A 20 2.23 10.73 4.39
N LEU A 21 1.94 9.45 4.68
CA LEU A 21 2.02 8.91 6.04
C LEU A 21 3.41 9.08 6.65
N THR A 22 4.47 8.83 5.86
CA THR A 22 5.85 9.01 6.29
C THR A 22 6.15 10.46 6.62
N LEU A 23 5.81 11.40 5.72
CA LEU A 23 6.07 12.83 5.90
C LEU A 23 5.32 13.41 7.12
N VAL A 24 4.04 13.09 7.27
CA VAL A 24 3.24 13.53 8.41
C VAL A 24 3.79 12.95 9.71
N GLY A 25 4.06 11.64 9.74
CA GLY A 25 4.56 10.97 10.94
C GLY A 25 5.97 11.40 11.35
N LEU A 26 6.85 11.75 10.41
CA LEU A 26 8.16 12.35 10.71
C LEU A 26 8.01 13.73 11.37
N ARG A 27 7.12 14.58 10.81
CA ARG A 27 6.88 15.90 11.38
C ARG A 27 6.28 15.82 12.79
N GLU A 28 5.32 14.94 13.02
CA GLU A 28 4.72 14.72 14.33
C GLU A 28 5.74 14.29 15.40
N ARG A 29 6.84 13.65 14.98
CA ARG A 29 7.96 13.25 15.83
C ARG A 29 9.07 14.32 15.93
N GLY A 30 8.79 15.55 15.47
CA GLY A 30 9.70 16.68 15.61
C GLY A 30 10.83 16.72 14.58
N HIS A 31 10.73 15.97 13.48
CA HIS A 31 11.68 16.09 12.37
C HIS A 31 11.26 17.20 11.40
N GLU A 32 12.24 17.94 10.88
CA GLU A 32 12.01 18.92 9.82
C GLU A 32 11.99 18.19 8.48
N VAL A 33 10.84 18.21 7.79
CA VAL A 33 10.68 17.56 6.50
C VAL A 33 10.17 18.53 5.47
N GLU A 34 10.72 18.47 4.26
CA GLU A 34 10.28 19.23 3.11
C GLU A 34 10.12 18.28 1.91
N LEU A 35 9.10 18.50 1.09
CA LEU A 35 8.83 17.70 -0.09
C LEU A 35 9.24 18.43 -1.36
N LEU A 36 10.01 17.77 -2.24
CA LEU A 36 10.14 18.14 -3.65
C LEU A 36 9.23 17.23 -4.48
N ALA A 37 8.22 17.80 -5.13
CA ALA A 37 7.24 17.05 -5.90
C ALA A 37 7.00 17.65 -7.30
N ALA A 38 6.40 16.84 -8.18
CA ALA A 38 5.90 17.38 -9.44
C ALA A 38 4.80 18.41 -9.17
N ARG A 39 4.78 19.47 -9.99
CA ARG A 39 3.79 20.54 -9.87
C ARG A 39 2.36 19.98 -9.93
N ASP A 40 1.51 20.44 -9.04
CA ASP A 40 0.10 20.09 -8.94
C ASP A 40 -0.17 18.57 -8.81
N SER A 41 0.83 17.80 -8.33
CA SER A 41 0.62 16.39 -8.03
C SER A 41 -0.31 16.21 -6.83
N ALA A 42 -1.05 15.09 -6.81
CA ALA A 42 -1.97 14.79 -5.71
C ALA A 42 -1.24 14.72 -4.35
N LEU A 43 0.02 14.26 -4.33
CA LEU A 43 0.84 14.24 -3.13
C LEU A 43 1.22 15.66 -2.69
N ALA A 44 1.64 16.53 -3.62
CA ALA A 44 2.02 17.91 -3.33
C ALA A 44 0.89 18.67 -2.61
N ASN A 45 -0.34 18.53 -3.13
CA ASN A 45 -1.52 19.19 -2.56
C ASN A 45 -1.79 18.70 -1.12
N ARG A 46 -1.85 17.38 -0.90
CA ARG A 46 -2.13 16.80 0.42
C ARG A 46 -1.06 17.08 1.46
N VAL A 47 0.21 17.08 1.05
CA VAL A 47 1.34 17.41 1.93
C VAL A 47 1.32 18.90 2.31
N SER A 48 0.94 19.78 1.36
CA SER A 48 0.73 21.20 1.63
C SER A 48 -0.44 21.44 2.59
N GLU A 49 -1.57 20.74 2.39
CA GLU A 49 -2.72 20.75 3.31
C GLU A 49 -2.34 20.28 4.72
N ALA A 50 -1.42 19.31 4.80
CA ALA A 50 -0.84 18.88 6.07
C ALA A 50 0.16 19.89 6.69
N GLY A 51 0.40 21.05 6.09
CA GLY A 51 1.28 22.11 6.61
C GLY A 51 2.78 21.79 6.50
N ILE A 52 3.18 20.95 5.56
CA ILE A 52 4.58 20.64 5.26
C ILE A 52 5.01 21.44 4.04
N THR A 53 6.22 22.02 4.08
CA THR A 53 6.76 22.79 2.97
C THR A 53 6.93 21.95 1.71
N VAL A 54 6.35 22.41 0.59
CA VAL A 54 6.41 21.74 -0.71
C VAL A 54 7.14 22.61 -1.72
N HIS A 55 8.14 22.03 -2.37
CA HIS A 55 8.85 22.61 -3.52
C HIS A 55 8.34 21.91 -4.79
N GLN A 56 7.76 22.69 -5.70
CA GLN A 56 7.14 22.13 -6.90
C GLN A 56 8.09 22.18 -8.10
N ALA A 57 8.31 21.03 -8.75
CA ALA A 57 9.08 20.90 -9.97
C ALA A 57 8.24 21.21 -11.21
N SER A 58 8.78 21.97 -12.16
CA SER A 58 8.13 22.27 -13.44
C SER A 58 7.83 20.99 -14.23
N GLN A 59 6.75 21.01 -15.01
CA GLN A 59 6.36 19.88 -15.85
C GLN A 59 7.30 19.66 -17.04
N PHE A 60 7.84 20.76 -17.62
CA PHE A 60 8.80 20.68 -18.72
C PHE A 60 10.18 20.31 -18.20
N GLY A 61 10.75 19.22 -18.75
CA GLY A 61 12.06 18.74 -18.32
C GLY A 61 12.09 18.35 -16.84
N LEU A 62 11.00 17.78 -16.31
CA LEU A 62 10.75 17.50 -14.89
C LEU A 62 11.99 16.99 -14.13
N ARG A 63 12.70 16.00 -14.68
CA ARG A 63 13.88 15.42 -14.02
C ARG A 63 15.08 16.39 -13.98
N ALA A 64 15.31 17.15 -15.04
CA ALA A 64 16.41 18.13 -15.10
C ALA A 64 16.11 19.32 -14.18
N TRP A 65 14.86 19.79 -14.19
CA TRP A 65 14.42 20.85 -13.29
C TRP A 65 14.51 20.42 -11.82
N ALA A 66 14.03 19.22 -11.50
CA ALA A 66 14.12 18.66 -10.15
C ALA A 66 15.59 18.47 -9.70
N ALA A 67 16.48 18.10 -10.61
CA ALA A 67 17.92 18.04 -10.34
C ALA A 67 18.50 19.41 -9.94
N GLY A 68 18.15 20.47 -10.68
CA GLY A 68 18.52 21.86 -10.37
C GLY A 68 17.93 22.33 -9.04
N ALA A 69 16.65 22.02 -8.79
CA ALA A 69 15.96 22.35 -7.55
C ALA A 69 16.59 21.66 -6.33
N MET A 70 16.84 20.34 -6.40
CA MET A 70 17.54 19.61 -5.33
C MET A 70 18.90 20.23 -5.02
N ARG A 71 19.68 20.50 -6.05
CA ARG A 71 21.01 21.13 -5.90
C ARG A 71 20.93 22.50 -5.22
N SER A 72 19.95 23.33 -5.61
CA SER A 72 19.73 24.66 -5.01
C SER A 72 19.25 24.56 -3.57
N LEU A 73 18.29 23.66 -3.28
CA LEU A 73 17.77 23.45 -1.93
C LEU A 73 18.85 22.99 -0.96
N ILE A 74 19.66 22.00 -1.36
CA ILE A 74 20.76 21.46 -0.55
C ILE A 74 21.84 22.52 -0.31
N ALA A 75 22.09 23.39 -1.28
CA ALA A 75 23.07 24.49 -1.12
C ALA A 75 22.59 25.58 -0.15
N ARG A 76 21.27 25.81 -0.08
CA ARG A 76 20.68 26.90 0.73
C ARG A 76 20.16 26.46 2.09
N ARG A 77 19.89 25.17 2.27
CA ARG A 77 19.25 24.59 3.45
C ARG A 77 20.11 23.45 4.00
N ARG A 78 20.10 23.27 5.32
CA ARG A 78 20.93 22.26 6.00
C ARG A 78 20.19 20.92 6.09
N PHE A 79 19.88 20.29 4.95
CA PHE A 79 19.39 18.90 4.97
C PHE A 79 20.52 17.95 5.38
N GLU A 80 20.17 16.86 6.06
CA GLU A 80 21.11 15.82 6.49
C GLU A 80 21.06 14.59 5.58
N LEU A 81 19.92 14.32 4.94
CA LEU A 81 19.72 13.23 3.97
C LEU A 81 18.63 13.56 2.95
N VAL A 82 18.57 12.76 1.89
CA VAL A 82 17.49 12.83 0.87
C VAL A 82 16.83 11.48 0.76
N HIS A 83 15.50 11.42 0.97
CA HIS A 83 14.69 10.23 0.76
C HIS A 83 13.95 10.33 -0.58
N LEU A 84 14.23 9.41 -1.47
CA LEU A 84 13.66 9.30 -2.81
C LEU A 84 12.54 8.27 -2.80
N ASN A 85 11.32 8.69 -3.09
CA ASN A 85 10.16 7.80 -3.01
C ASN A 85 10.04 6.84 -4.20
N GLU A 86 10.65 7.20 -5.35
CA GLU A 86 10.49 6.45 -6.59
C GLU A 86 11.69 6.68 -7.57
N PRO A 87 11.79 5.88 -8.69
CA PRO A 87 12.94 5.92 -9.58
C PRO A 87 13.14 7.22 -10.37
N HIS A 88 12.10 8.03 -10.60
CA HIS A 88 12.26 9.33 -11.31
C HIS A 88 12.96 10.35 -10.42
N ALA A 89 12.65 10.35 -9.12
CA ALA A 89 13.35 11.15 -8.12
C ALA A 89 14.84 10.74 -8.01
N LEU A 90 15.14 9.42 -8.08
CA LEU A 90 16.53 8.95 -8.13
C LEU A 90 17.27 9.49 -9.37
N THR A 91 16.61 9.50 -10.52
CA THR A 91 17.22 10.05 -11.74
C THR A 91 17.56 11.54 -11.57
N ALA A 92 16.63 12.32 -11.00
CA ALA A 92 16.86 13.73 -10.74
C ALA A 92 17.99 13.95 -9.72
N ALA A 93 18.02 13.20 -8.63
CA ALA A 93 19.07 13.28 -7.62
C ALA A 93 20.45 12.93 -8.19
N TRP A 94 20.54 11.91 -9.05
CA TRP A 94 21.77 11.49 -9.70
C TRP A 94 22.28 12.56 -10.69
N LEU A 95 21.39 13.10 -11.54
CA LEU A 95 21.72 14.20 -12.47
C LEU A 95 22.17 15.47 -11.71
N GLY A 96 21.53 15.80 -10.59
CA GLY A 96 21.90 16.91 -9.71
C GLY A 96 23.17 16.68 -8.89
N ARG A 97 23.78 15.48 -9.00
CA ARG A 97 24.95 15.06 -8.20
C ARG A 97 24.71 15.18 -6.69
N THR A 98 23.46 15.00 -6.25
CA THR A 98 23.04 15.10 -4.85
C THR A 98 23.81 14.12 -3.95
N HIS A 99 24.07 12.90 -4.44
CA HIS A 99 24.80 11.84 -3.76
C HIS A 99 26.26 12.20 -3.38
N THR A 100 26.83 13.25 -3.97
CA THR A 100 28.18 13.70 -3.59
C THR A 100 28.17 14.64 -2.39
N ARG A 101 26.99 14.99 -1.87
CA ARG A 101 26.80 15.95 -0.77
C ARG A 101 26.04 15.38 0.41
N LEU A 102 25.03 14.56 0.12
CA LEU A 102 24.14 13.97 1.13
C LEU A 102 23.87 12.50 0.81
N PRO A 103 23.68 11.64 1.81
CA PRO A 103 23.26 10.28 1.61
C PRO A 103 21.87 10.23 0.97
N LEU A 104 21.73 9.37 -0.04
CA LEU A 104 20.48 9.11 -0.73
C LEU A 104 19.86 7.81 -0.21
N LEU A 105 18.62 7.86 0.22
CA LEU A 105 17.81 6.69 0.50
C LEU A 105 16.76 6.52 -0.60
N LEU A 106 16.47 5.29 -1.02
CA LEU A 106 15.51 5.00 -2.06
C LEU A 106 14.49 3.96 -1.59
N SER A 107 13.22 4.35 -1.57
CA SER A 107 12.12 3.40 -1.36
C SER A 107 11.91 2.49 -2.56
N ARG A 108 11.73 1.21 -2.30
CA ARG A 108 11.37 0.20 -3.30
C ARG A 108 10.16 -0.60 -2.82
N ARG A 109 9.10 -0.61 -3.64
CA ARG A 109 7.80 -1.21 -3.28
C ARG A 109 7.33 -2.30 -4.23
N ILE A 110 8.13 -2.60 -5.25
CA ILE A 110 7.78 -3.55 -6.30
C ILE A 110 8.94 -4.53 -6.47
N GLY A 111 8.65 -5.83 -6.46
CA GLY A 111 9.61 -6.94 -6.58
C GLY A 111 10.16 -7.18 -8.00
N PHE A 112 9.93 -6.27 -8.96
CA PHE A 112 10.54 -6.43 -10.29
C PHE A 112 12.05 -6.20 -10.24
N PRO A 113 12.84 -7.02 -10.98
CA PRO A 113 14.29 -6.85 -11.05
C PRO A 113 14.72 -5.44 -11.50
N LEU A 114 15.84 -4.99 -10.99
CA LEU A 114 16.43 -3.72 -11.42
C LEU A 114 16.98 -3.82 -12.84
N GLN A 115 16.89 -2.72 -13.60
CA GLN A 115 17.47 -2.65 -14.93
C GLN A 115 19.00 -2.76 -14.87
N LYS A 116 19.58 -3.63 -15.70
CA LYS A 116 21.02 -3.96 -15.71
C LYS A 116 21.88 -3.07 -16.64
N ASN A 117 21.30 -2.06 -17.30
CA ASN A 117 22.09 -1.15 -18.15
C ASN A 117 23.03 -0.25 -17.31
N ALA A 118 24.13 0.20 -17.90
CA ALA A 118 25.18 0.95 -17.21
C ALA A 118 24.68 2.22 -16.50
N VAL A 119 23.75 2.95 -17.12
CA VAL A 119 23.18 4.19 -16.54
C VAL A 119 22.34 3.86 -15.29
N SER A 120 21.51 2.81 -15.35
CA SER A 120 20.73 2.38 -14.20
C SER A 120 21.61 1.92 -13.05
N GLN A 121 22.65 1.12 -13.36
CA GLN A 121 23.62 0.70 -12.34
C GLN A 121 24.36 1.88 -11.70
N ALA A 122 24.79 2.88 -12.48
CA ALA A 122 25.44 4.08 -11.95
C ALA A 122 24.50 4.82 -10.97
N ARG A 123 23.20 4.94 -11.29
CA ARG A 123 22.20 5.54 -10.39
C ARG A 123 22.02 4.73 -9.10
N TYR A 124 21.95 3.40 -9.19
CA TYR A 124 21.78 2.54 -8.00
C TYR A 124 23.02 2.52 -7.12
N ARG A 125 24.23 2.67 -7.70
CA ARG A 125 25.46 2.84 -6.90
C ARG A 125 25.46 4.11 -6.05
N ALA A 126 24.78 5.17 -6.52
CA ALA A 126 24.67 6.44 -5.82
C ALA A 126 23.72 6.40 -4.61
N VAL A 127 22.91 5.35 -4.45
CA VAL A 127 22.00 5.17 -3.31
C VAL A 127 22.79 4.62 -2.14
N GLU A 128 22.75 5.27 -0.98
CA GLU A 128 23.38 4.79 0.25
C GLU A 128 22.59 3.64 0.87
N ARG A 129 21.25 3.78 0.93
CA ARG A 129 20.39 2.77 1.53
C ARG A 129 19.10 2.59 0.70
N PHE A 130 18.78 1.34 0.38
CA PHE A 130 17.48 0.95 -0.17
C PHE A 130 16.53 0.61 0.97
N ILE A 131 15.30 1.10 0.89
CA ILE A 131 14.21 0.76 1.82
C ILE A 131 13.23 -0.12 1.06
N ALA A 132 13.27 -1.42 1.31
CA ALA A 132 12.33 -2.40 0.76
C ALA A 132 11.09 -2.49 1.66
N ASN A 133 9.89 -2.54 1.08
CA ASN A 133 8.66 -2.65 1.86
C ASN A 133 8.37 -4.08 2.35
N SER A 134 9.11 -5.09 1.88
CA SER A 134 8.92 -6.50 2.22
C SER A 134 10.21 -7.29 2.04
N LYS A 135 10.26 -8.50 2.60
CA LYS A 135 11.37 -9.45 2.38
C LYS A 135 11.47 -9.86 0.92
N ASP A 136 10.33 -10.04 0.25
CA ASP A 136 10.27 -10.37 -1.18
C ASP A 136 10.92 -9.28 -2.04
N VAL A 137 10.61 -8.02 -1.79
CA VAL A 137 11.26 -6.88 -2.46
C VAL A 137 12.74 -6.75 -2.10
N ALA A 138 13.12 -7.01 -0.85
CA ALA A 138 14.53 -7.04 -0.44
C ALA A 138 15.30 -8.13 -1.19
N GLN A 139 14.74 -9.34 -1.32
CA GLN A 139 15.34 -10.43 -2.07
C GLN A 139 15.50 -10.06 -3.55
N SER A 140 14.50 -9.46 -4.18
CA SER A 140 14.60 -8.98 -5.56
C SER A 140 15.71 -7.95 -5.77
N LEU A 141 15.99 -7.10 -4.77
CA LEU A 141 17.13 -6.18 -4.79
C LEU A 141 18.47 -6.92 -4.71
N ILE A 142 18.58 -7.93 -3.83
CA ILE A 142 19.77 -8.78 -3.69
C ILE A 142 20.04 -9.52 -5.00
N ASP A 143 19.02 -10.14 -5.59
CA ASP A 143 19.10 -10.85 -6.88
C ASP A 143 19.47 -9.91 -8.05
N SER A 144 19.20 -8.63 -7.89
CA SER A 144 19.61 -7.58 -8.83
C SER A 144 21.03 -7.07 -8.59
N GLY A 145 21.76 -7.60 -7.59
CA GLY A 145 23.16 -7.27 -7.29
C GLY A 145 23.35 -6.14 -6.30
N ILE A 146 22.33 -5.77 -5.53
CA ILE A 146 22.47 -4.83 -4.42
C ILE A 146 22.96 -5.60 -3.18
N ALA A 147 24.03 -5.13 -2.56
CA ALA A 147 24.57 -5.75 -1.36
C ALA A 147 23.57 -5.66 -0.19
N ALA A 148 23.41 -6.77 0.56
CA ALA A 148 22.39 -6.89 1.61
C ALA A 148 22.51 -5.82 2.70
N GLU A 149 23.74 -5.41 3.05
CA GLU A 149 24.02 -4.35 4.03
C GLU A 149 23.54 -2.96 3.59
N ARG A 150 23.21 -2.78 2.31
CA ARG A 150 22.58 -1.55 1.77
C ARG A 150 21.08 -1.62 1.69
N ILE A 151 20.46 -2.69 2.21
CA ILE A 151 19.02 -2.88 2.18
C ILE A 151 18.49 -2.89 3.61
N SER A 152 17.47 -2.09 3.87
CA SER A 152 16.67 -2.14 5.10
C SER A 152 15.24 -2.49 4.74
N ILE A 153 14.59 -3.32 5.55
CA ILE A 153 13.18 -3.64 5.37
C ILE A 153 12.37 -2.72 6.28
N VAL A 154 11.48 -1.93 5.68
CA VAL A 154 10.49 -1.12 6.39
C VAL A 154 9.14 -1.40 5.76
N ASN A 155 8.33 -2.17 6.45
CA ASN A 155 6.99 -2.51 5.96
C ASN A 155 6.12 -1.25 5.80
N GLU A 156 5.28 -1.25 4.78
CA GLU A 156 4.27 -0.21 4.59
C GLU A 156 3.28 -0.20 5.74
N GLY A 157 2.81 1.00 6.10
CA GLY A 157 1.90 1.19 7.21
C GLY A 157 0.51 1.60 6.78
N VAL A 158 -0.48 1.26 7.61
CA VAL A 158 -1.84 1.75 7.49
C VAL A 158 -2.26 2.51 8.75
N GLU A 159 -3.21 3.43 8.59
CA GLU A 159 -3.82 4.12 9.72
C GLU A 159 -4.68 3.14 10.52
N ILE A 160 -4.58 3.25 11.84
CA ILE A 160 -5.40 2.46 12.77
C ILE A 160 -6.53 3.36 13.29
N PHE A 161 -7.73 3.11 12.81
CA PHE A 161 -8.92 3.80 13.28
C PHE A 161 -9.64 3.01 14.38
N PRO A 162 -10.46 3.68 15.20
CA PRO A 162 -11.38 2.99 16.11
C PRO A 162 -12.25 1.98 15.33
N LEU A 163 -12.62 0.89 16.00
CA LEU A 163 -13.57 -0.05 15.43
C LEU A 163 -14.90 0.65 15.17
N ARG A 164 -15.55 0.30 14.07
CA ARG A 164 -16.85 0.86 13.70
C ARG A 164 -17.90 0.58 14.76
N THR A 165 -18.79 1.55 14.97
CA THR A 165 -20.00 1.33 15.78
C THR A 165 -21.11 0.62 14.95
N PRO A 166 -22.12 0.04 15.60
CA PRO A 166 -23.29 -0.50 14.90
C PRO A 166 -23.99 0.52 14.00
N GLU A 167 -24.07 1.78 14.43
CA GLU A 167 -24.70 2.90 13.70
C GLU A 167 -23.89 3.24 12.43
N GLN A 168 -22.56 3.26 12.54
CA GLN A 168 -21.66 3.49 11.40
C GLN A 168 -21.80 2.34 10.38
N ARG A 169 -21.88 1.08 10.85
CA ARG A 169 -22.13 -0.08 9.99
C ARG A 169 -23.47 0.06 9.27
N SER A 170 -24.56 0.32 9.99
CA SER A 170 -25.89 0.48 9.40
C SER A 170 -25.94 1.62 8.37
N SER A 171 -25.35 2.78 8.68
CA SER A 171 -25.26 3.92 7.77
C SER A 171 -24.47 3.58 6.50
N ALA A 172 -23.32 2.92 6.64
CA ALA A 172 -22.49 2.50 5.51
C ALA A 172 -23.24 1.48 4.61
N ARG A 173 -23.95 0.51 5.20
CA ARG A 173 -24.74 -0.50 4.47
C ARG A 173 -25.89 0.12 3.67
N LYS A 174 -26.60 1.11 4.26
CA LYS A 174 -27.67 1.85 3.56
C LYS A 174 -27.16 2.51 2.28
N ARG A 175 -25.96 3.07 2.30
CA ARG A 175 -25.33 3.69 1.12
C ARG A 175 -25.17 2.72 -0.06
N TRP A 176 -24.93 1.45 0.22
CA TRP A 176 -24.74 0.41 -0.79
C TRP A 176 -26.01 -0.43 -1.03
N GLY A 177 -27.13 -0.09 -0.40
CA GLY A 177 -28.39 -0.84 -0.52
C GLY A 177 -28.32 -2.26 0.08
N VAL A 178 -27.44 -2.49 1.03
CA VAL A 178 -27.23 -3.77 1.70
C VAL A 178 -28.13 -3.87 2.94
N ARG A 179 -28.91 -4.93 3.03
CA ARG A 179 -29.82 -5.18 4.16
C ARG A 179 -29.05 -5.68 5.37
N GLU A 180 -29.59 -5.49 6.57
CA GLU A 180 -28.93 -5.89 7.82
C GLU A 180 -28.73 -7.42 7.95
N ASN A 181 -29.61 -8.20 7.37
CA ASN A 181 -29.56 -9.67 7.37
C ASN A 181 -28.72 -10.27 6.24
N GLU A 182 -28.17 -9.47 5.33
CA GLU A 182 -27.27 -9.94 4.27
C GLU A 182 -25.84 -10.04 4.79
N PHE A 183 -25.07 -11.02 4.34
CA PHE A 183 -23.64 -11.11 4.63
C PHE A 183 -22.82 -10.51 3.48
N LEU A 184 -22.06 -9.45 3.76
CA LEU A 184 -21.35 -8.68 2.75
C LEU A 184 -19.84 -8.96 2.79
N PHE A 185 -19.34 -9.67 1.77
CA PHE A 185 -17.91 -9.70 1.47
C PHE A 185 -17.50 -8.48 0.69
N GLY A 186 -16.25 -8.02 0.89
CA GLY A 186 -15.70 -6.93 0.10
C GLY A 186 -14.28 -7.19 -0.38
N CYS A 187 -13.93 -6.55 -1.49
CA CYS A 187 -12.57 -6.43 -2.01
C CYS A 187 -12.32 -4.99 -2.43
N VAL A 188 -11.13 -4.47 -2.11
CA VAL A 188 -10.70 -3.12 -2.47
C VAL A 188 -9.39 -3.23 -3.21
N SER A 189 -9.39 -2.95 -4.52
CA SER A 189 -8.16 -2.90 -5.34
C SER A 189 -8.43 -2.31 -6.72
N VAL A 190 -7.37 -1.97 -7.46
CA VAL A 190 -7.47 -1.69 -8.90
C VAL A 190 -7.90 -2.95 -9.65
N PHE A 191 -8.69 -2.81 -10.72
CA PHE A 191 -9.19 -3.94 -11.51
C PHE A 191 -8.22 -4.26 -12.66
N VAL A 192 -7.20 -5.05 -12.33
CA VAL A 192 -6.21 -5.61 -13.26
C VAL A 192 -6.08 -7.11 -13.04
N PRO A 193 -5.59 -7.89 -14.03
CA PRO A 193 -5.62 -9.36 -13.96
C PRO A 193 -4.99 -9.93 -12.68
N GLU A 194 -3.84 -9.39 -12.27
CA GLU A 194 -3.07 -9.86 -11.12
C GLU A 194 -3.75 -9.63 -9.76
N LYS A 195 -4.83 -8.84 -9.72
CA LYS A 195 -5.61 -8.63 -8.48
C LYS A 195 -6.70 -9.68 -8.27
N GLY A 196 -6.94 -10.56 -9.24
CA GLY A 196 -7.69 -11.80 -9.09
C GLY A 196 -9.17 -11.69 -8.70
N GLN A 197 -9.83 -10.52 -8.82
CA GLN A 197 -11.24 -10.34 -8.41
C GLN A 197 -12.18 -11.35 -9.06
N ARG A 198 -11.83 -11.88 -10.24
CA ARG A 198 -12.58 -12.94 -10.92
C ARG A 198 -12.82 -14.15 -10.02
N HIS A 199 -11.85 -14.52 -9.17
CA HIS A 199 -12.00 -15.66 -8.26
C HIS A 199 -13.10 -15.45 -7.24
N LEU A 200 -13.36 -14.22 -6.81
CA LEU A 200 -14.47 -13.90 -5.92
C LEU A 200 -15.83 -13.99 -6.63
N VAL A 201 -15.88 -13.50 -7.88
CA VAL A 201 -17.09 -13.60 -8.72
C VAL A 201 -17.39 -15.07 -9.03
N GLU A 202 -16.39 -15.90 -9.33
CA GLU A 202 -16.51 -17.35 -9.56
C GLU A 202 -16.90 -18.11 -8.29
N ALA A 203 -16.48 -17.67 -7.11
CA ALA A 203 -16.86 -18.28 -5.83
C ALA A 203 -18.33 -18.04 -5.47
N LEU A 204 -18.88 -16.90 -5.87
CA LEU A 204 -20.17 -16.42 -5.41
C LEU A 204 -21.36 -17.39 -5.68
N PRO A 205 -21.52 -18.00 -6.88
CA PRO A 205 -22.60 -18.99 -7.11
C PRO A 205 -22.52 -20.17 -6.17
N LEU A 206 -21.32 -20.66 -5.83
CA LEU A 206 -21.13 -21.80 -4.92
C LEU A 206 -21.57 -21.45 -3.50
N VAL A 207 -21.24 -20.23 -3.05
CA VAL A 207 -21.64 -19.75 -1.73
C VAL A 207 -23.13 -19.48 -1.68
N ARG A 208 -23.71 -18.81 -2.69
CA ARG A 208 -25.12 -18.44 -2.74
C ARG A 208 -26.08 -19.61 -2.93
N ALA A 209 -25.59 -20.74 -3.42
CA ALA A 209 -26.38 -21.98 -3.44
C ALA A 209 -26.80 -22.44 -2.03
N LEU A 210 -25.99 -22.10 -1.00
CA LEU A 210 -26.25 -22.42 0.40
C LEU A 210 -26.72 -21.20 1.21
N HIS A 211 -26.27 -20.00 0.82
CA HIS A 211 -26.52 -18.73 1.51
C HIS A 211 -26.93 -17.65 0.50
N PRO A 212 -28.19 -17.64 0.02
CA PRO A 212 -28.66 -16.73 -1.03
C PRO A 212 -28.61 -15.25 -0.63
N GLU A 213 -28.54 -14.95 0.67
CA GLU A 213 -28.41 -13.59 1.21
C GLU A 213 -26.98 -13.01 1.10
N VAL A 214 -25.99 -13.77 0.63
CA VAL A 214 -24.60 -13.29 0.51
C VAL A 214 -24.47 -12.31 -0.64
N ARG A 215 -23.72 -11.23 -0.38
CA ARG A 215 -23.40 -10.16 -1.33
C ARG A 215 -21.89 -9.98 -1.43
N LEU A 216 -21.45 -9.40 -2.56
CA LEU A 216 -20.05 -9.07 -2.83
C LEU A 216 -19.91 -7.61 -3.28
N LEU A 217 -19.05 -6.83 -2.64
CA LEU A 217 -18.74 -5.47 -3.02
C LEU A 217 -17.29 -5.41 -3.54
N LEU A 218 -17.12 -5.03 -4.82
CA LEU A 218 -15.84 -4.85 -5.47
C LEU A 218 -15.60 -3.34 -5.66
N ALA A 219 -14.87 -2.73 -4.71
CA ALA A 219 -14.53 -1.30 -4.75
C ALA A 219 -13.21 -1.09 -5.48
N GLY A 220 -13.25 -0.27 -6.50
CA GLY A 220 -12.13 0.07 -7.38
C GLY A 220 -12.55 0.20 -8.82
N ASP A 221 -11.57 0.44 -9.69
CA ASP A 221 -11.75 0.56 -11.12
C ASP A 221 -10.50 0.08 -11.87
N GLY A 222 -10.60 -0.15 -13.17
CA GLY A 222 -9.47 -0.56 -13.99
C GLY A 222 -9.89 -1.34 -15.25
N ALA A 223 -8.89 -1.81 -15.98
CA ALA A 223 -9.06 -2.43 -17.28
C ALA A 223 -9.99 -3.67 -17.27
N CYS A 224 -10.01 -4.43 -16.16
CA CYS A 224 -10.81 -5.65 -16.02
C CYS A 224 -12.28 -5.38 -15.62
N ARG A 225 -12.72 -4.12 -15.42
CA ARG A 225 -14.09 -3.83 -14.96
C ARG A 225 -15.16 -4.43 -15.85
N ALA A 226 -15.06 -4.23 -17.15
CA ALA A 226 -16.06 -4.72 -18.12
C ALA A 226 -16.11 -6.26 -18.14
N GLU A 227 -14.95 -6.90 -18.05
CA GLU A 227 -14.84 -8.38 -17.98
C GLU A 227 -15.47 -8.93 -16.70
N LEU A 228 -15.19 -8.33 -15.54
CA LEU A 228 -15.79 -8.74 -14.26
C LEU A 228 -17.31 -8.59 -14.25
N GLN A 229 -17.83 -7.51 -14.82
CA GLN A 229 -19.28 -7.30 -14.97
C GLN A 229 -19.91 -8.31 -15.94
N ALA A 230 -19.23 -8.65 -17.04
CA ALA A 230 -19.68 -9.67 -17.98
C ALA A 230 -19.70 -11.05 -17.34
N LEU A 231 -18.65 -11.42 -16.58
CA LEU A 231 -18.59 -12.67 -15.82
C LEU A 231 -19.72 -12.74 -14.80
N THR A 232 -19.96 -11.65 -14.06
CA THR A 232 -21.06 -11.55 -13.08
C THR A 232 -22.43 -11.83 -13.72
N ARG A 233 -22.70 -11.25 -14.90
CA ARG A 233 -23.93 -11.53 -15.66
C ARG A 233 -24.01 -12.97 -16.14
N HIS A 234 -22.92 -13.49 -16.69
CA HIS A 234 -22.86 -14.86 -17.18
C HIS A 234 -23.18 -15.89 -16.09
N LEU A 235 -22.71 -15.63 -14.86
CA LEU A 235 -22.96 -16.47 -13.70
C LEU A 235 -24.30 -16.18 -12.99
N GLY A 236 -25.14 -15.30 -13.51
CA GLY A 236 -26.44 -14.95 -12.92
C GLY A 236 -26.35 -14.24 -11.56
N GLN A 237 -25.24 -13.51 -11.29
CA GLN A 237 -24.99 -12.90 -9.99
C GLN A 237 -25.13 -11.35 -10.00
N THR A 238 -25.78 -10.78 -11.00
CA THR A 238 -25.89 -9.32 -11.19
C THR A 238 -26.42 -8.59 -9.96
N GLU A 239 -27.44 -9.14 -9.31
CA GLU A 239 -28.09 -8.55 -8.13
C GLU A 239 -27.25 -8.74 -6.85
N ALA A 240 -26.22 -9.59 -6.89
CA ALA A 240 -25.43 -9.93 -5.72
C ALA A 240 -24.07 -9.23 -5.67
N VAL A 241 -23.62 -8.61 -6.78
CA VAL A 241 -22.32 -7.97 -6.87
C VAL A 241 -22.45 -6.47 -7.10
N PHE A 242 -21.84 -5.68 -6.22
CA PHE A 242 -21.78 -4.23 -6.31
C PHE A 242 -20.45 -3.77 -6.89
N PHE A 243 -20.48 -2.86 -7.85
CA PHE A 243 -19.32 -2.23 -8.47
C PHE A 243 -19.37 -0.70 -8.27
N PRO A 244 -19.07 -0.17 -7.08
CA PRO A 244 -19.19 1.26 -6.79
C PRO A 244 -18.17 2.14 -7.55
N GLY A 245 -17.18 1.54 -8.21
CA GLY A 245 -16.07 2.27 -8.80
C GLY A 245 -15.04 2.69 -7.75
N PHE A 246 -14.28 3.73 -8.07
CA PHE A 246 -13.34 4.33 -7.12
C PHE A 246 -14.09 5.02 -5.97
N VAL A 247 -13.78 4.62 -4.74
CA VAL A 247 -14.38 5.19 -3.52
C VAL A 247 -13.32 6.01 -2.79
N LYS A 248 -13.54 7.32 -2.66
CA LYS A 248 -12.59 8.24 -1.99
C LYS A 248 -12.51 7.96 -0.48
N ASP A 249 -13.65 7.79 0.16
CA ASP A 249 -13.74 7.45 1.59
C ASP A 249 -13.84 5.94 1.77
N ILE A 250 -12.68 5.29 1.76
CA ILE A 250 -12.57 3.83 1.84
C ILE A 250 -13.01 3.28 3.20
N ALA A 251 -12.96 4.09 4.26
CA ALA A 251 -13.40 3.68 5.60
C ALA A 251 -14.89 3.29 5.60
N GLN A 252 -15.72 3.94 4.78
CA GLN A 252 -17.12 3.59 4.61
C GLN A 252 -17.31 2.23 3.92
N VAL A 253 -16.40 1.84 3.03
CA VAL A 253 -16.43 0.49 2.46
C VAL A 253 -16.17 -0.52 3.56
N TYR A 254 -15.06 -0.40 4.28
CA TYR A 254 -14.75 -1.33 5.38
C TYR A 254 -15.83 -1.35 6.46
N ALA A 255 -16.45 -0.20 6.77
CA ALA A 255 -17.53 -0.13 7.74
C ALA A 255 -18.77 -0.92 7.33
N ALA A 256 -19.06 -1.10 6.06
CA ALA A 256 -20.23 -1.86 5.56
C ALA A 256 -20.03 -3.39 5.59
N LEU A 257 -18.76 -3.86 5.50
CA LEU A 257 -18.43 -5.28 5.27
C LEU A 257 -18.61 -6.14 6.54
N ASP A 258 -18.87 -7.43 6.33
CA ASP A 258 -18.82 -8.46 7.37
C ASP A 258 -17.49 -9.25 7.31
N ALA A 259 -16.89 -9.35 6.12
CA ALA A 259 -15.60 -9.98 5.91
C ALA A 259 -14.90 -9.36 4.67
N PHE A 260 -13.59 -9.48 4.62
CA PHE A 260 -12.77 -9.01 3.51
C PHE A 260 -12.15 -10.19 2.75
N ALA A 261 -12.14 -10.13 1.41
CA ALA A 261 -11.54 -11.16 0.58
C ALA A 261 -10.55 -10.52 -0.40
N PHE A 262 -9.31 -10.96 -0.36
CA PHE A 262 -8.21 -10.38 -1.12
C PHE A 262 -7.50 -11.42 -2.01
N PRO A 263 -7.98 -11.60 -3.25
CA PRO A 263 -7.55 -12.67 -4.14
C PRO A 263 -6.30 -12.34 -4.96
N SER A 264 -5.51 -11.35 -4.57
CA SER A 264 -4.37 -10.87 -5.34
C SER A 264 -3.30 -11.95 -5.53
N GLU A 265 -2.78 -12.05 -6.74
CA GLU A 265 -1.71 -12.98 -7.11
C GLU A 265 -0.33 -12.31 -7.09
N PHE A 266 -0.29 -10.98 -7.09
CA PHE A 266 0.94 -10.21 -7.03
C PHE A 266 0.76 -8.93 -6.23
N GLU A 267 1.51 -8.80 -5.12
CA GLU A 267 1.48 -7.66 -4.21
C GLU A 267 2.87 -7.27 -3.70
N GLY A 268 3.05 -5.97 -3.47
CA GLY A 268 4.20 -5.47 -2.72
C GLY A 268 4.11 -5.78 -1.23
N LEU A 269 2.96 -5.55 -0.60
CA LEU A 269 2.66 -5.94 0.78
C LEU A 269 1.15 -6.02 1.09
N GLY A 270 0.27 -5.57 0.19
CA GLY A 270 -1.19 -5.69 0.34
C GLY A 270 -1.80 -4.70 1.35
N THR A 271 -1.55 -3.41 1.20
CA THR A 271 -2.06 -2.38 2.13
C THR A 271 -3.58 -2.37 2.28
N ALA A 272 -4.34 -2.79 1.25
CA ALA A 272 -5.79 -2.91 1.35
C ALA A 272 -6.22 -4.05 2.31
N LEU A 273 -5.50 -5.17 2.32
CA LEU A 273 -5.71 -6.25 3.28
C LEU A 273 -5.37 -5.78 4.70
N GLN A 274 -4.22 -5.12 4.87
CA GLN A 274 -3.83 -4.56 6.17
C GLN A 274 -4.88 -3.57 6.70
N ALA A 275 -5.40 -2.68 5.84
CA ALA A 275 -6.44 -1.73 6.22
C ALA A 275 -7.76 -2.42 6.61
N ALA A 276 -8.15 -3.49 5.92
CA ALA A 276 -9.30 -4.30 6.29
C ALA A 276 -9.11 -5.00 7.65
N MET A 277 -7.92 -5.59 7.89
CA MET A 277 -7.56 -6.20 9.17
C MET A 277 -7.52 -5.15 10.29
N ALA A 278 -6.96 -3.95 10.03
CA ALA A 278 -6.98 -2.82 10.96
C ALA A 278 -8.41 -2.38 11.30
N ALA A 279 -9.34 -2.44 10.35
CA ALA A 279 -10.77 -2.20 10.57
C ALA A 279 -11.49 -3.32 11.35
N GLY A 280 -10.77 -4.37 11.76
CA GLY A 280 -11.31 -5.51 12.49
C GLY A 280 -12.15 -6.46 11.60
N LEU A 281 -11.86 -6.53 10.30
CA LEU A 281 -12.54 -7.45 9.41
C LEU A 281 -11.84 -8.81 9.38
N PRO A 282 -12.56 -9.92 9.62
CA PRO A 282 -12.03 -11.25 9.34
C PRO A 282 -11.73 -11.35 7.85
N SER A 283 -10.54 -11.82 7.49
CA SER A 283 -10.03 -11.72 6.12
C SER A 283 -9.71 -13.08 5.52
N ILE A 284 -9.90 -13.20 4.21
CA ILE A 284 -9.46 -14.31 3.36
C ILE A 284 -8.45 -13.73 2.36
N SER A 285 -7.30 -14.34 2.20
CA SER A 285 -6.31 -13.87 1.23
C SER A 285 -5.48 -15.01 0.64
N THR A 286 -4.92 -14.78 -0.52
CA THR A 286 -3.78 -15.58 -0.99
C THR A 286 -2.54 -15.27 -0.15
N THR A 287 -1.51 -16.10 -0.28
CA THR A 287 -0.20 -15.87 0.33
C THR A 287 0.87 -15.62 -0.73
N ARG A 288 0.46 -15.18 -1.93
CA ARG A 288 1.38 -14.92 -3.05
C ARG A 288 2.22 -13.68 -2.82
N GLY A 289 3.50 -13.75 -3.22
CA GLY A 289 4.45 -12.66 -3.01
C GLY A 289 4.54 -12.27 -1.53
N ALA A 290 4.61 -10.99 -1.23
CA ALA A 290 4.73 -10.50 0.14
C ALA A 290 3.45 -10.64 1.00
N LEU A 291 2.32 -11.10 0.45
CA LEU A 291 1.12 -11.36 1.26
C LEU A 291 1.39 -12.42 2.35
N GLY A 292 2.29 -13.38 2.10
CA GLY A 292 2.73 -14.34 3.12
C GLY A 292 3.44 -13.72 4.32
N GLU A 293 3.84 -12.45 4.27
CA GLU A 293 4.38 -11.72 5.41
C GLU A 293 3.29 -11.11 6.31
N VAL A 294 2.09 -10.90 5.75
CA VAL A 294 0.91 -10.34 6.43
C VAL A 294 -0.03 -11.44 6.92
N VAL A 295 -0.20 -12.47 6.09
CA VAL A 295 -1.10 -13.59 6.36
C VAL A 295 -0.33 -14.71 7.05
N ASP A 296 -0.60 -14.89 8.34
CA ASP A 296 -0.18 -16.07 9.09
C ASP A 296 -1.38 -17.03 9.17
N GLY A 297 -1.36 -18.01 8.27
CA GLY A 297 -2.49 -18.87 7.94
C GLY A 297 -3.30 -19.33 9.15
N GLU A 298 -4.61 -19.21 9.06
CA GLU A 298 -5.64 -19.50 10.08
C GLU A 298 -5.51 -18.72 11.41
N ARG A 299 -4.40 -18.01 11.64
CA ARG A 299 -4.22 -17.15 12.83
C ARG A 299 -4.69 -15.73 12.58
N THR A 300 -4.26 -15.08 11.48
CA THR A 300 -4.57 -13.67 11.18
C THR A 300 -5.54 -13.49 10.03
N ALA A 301 -5.59 -14.44 9.10
CA ALA A 301 -6.52 -14.50 7.98
C ALA A 301 -6.63 -15.95 7.49
N LEU A 302 -7.67 -16.30 6.73
CA LEU A 302 -7.72 -17.58 6.03
C LEU A 302 -6.85 -17.52 4.77
N ALA A 303 -5.83 -18.36 4.73
CA ALA A 303 -4.96 -18.52 3.57
C ALA A 303 -5.57 -19.48 2.54
N VAL A 304 -5.66 -19.05 1.28
CA VAL A 304 -6.25 -19.83 0.18
C VAL A 304 -5.41 -19.69 -1.10
N GLY A 305 -5.55 -20.65 -2.00
CA GLY A 305 -5.01 -20.54 -3.36
C GLY A 305 -5.82 -19.56 -4.23
N PRO A 306 -5.24 -19.10 -5.36
CA PRO A 306 -5.89 -18.14 -6.26
C PRO A 306 -6.91 -18.84 -7.18
N ASN A 307 -7.99 -19.35 -6.64
CA ASN A 307 -9.08 -19.95 -7.39
C ASN A 307 -10.43 -19.82 -6.67
N GLY A 308 -11.53 -19.77 -7.45
CA GLY A 308 -12.86 -19.52 -6.94
C GLY A 308 -13.39 -20.59 -5.96
N LYS A 309 -12.97 -21.85 -6.09
CA LYS A 309 -13.43 -22.93 -5.21
C LYS A 309 -12.88 -22.80 -3.80
N GLU A 310 -11.58 -22.50 -3.66
CA GLU A 310 -10.96 -22.30 -2.35
C GLU A 310 -11.50 -21.05 -1.67
N PHE A 311 -11.71 -19.95 -2.42
CA PHE A 311 -12.40 -18.78 -1.88
C PHE A 311 -13.82 -19.13 -1.41
N ALA A 312 -14.60 -19.91 -2.18
CA ALA A 312 -15.95 -20.33 -1.77
C ALA A 312 -15.94 -21.11 -0.46
N VAL A 313 -15.03 -22.06 -0.30
CA VAL A 313 -14.87 -22.84 0.95
C VAL A 313 -14.55 -21.93 2.14
N ALA A 314 -13.58 -21.00 1.96
CA ALA A 314 -13.21 -20.06 3.03
C ALA A 314 -14.34 -19.08 3.36
N MET A 315 -15.08 -18.59 2.34
CA MET A 315 -16.26 -17.75 2.55
C MET A 315 -17.33 -18.47 3.37
N LEU A 316 -17.64 -19.73 3.04
CA LEU A 316 -18.59 -20.56 3.80
C LEU A 316 -18.13 -20.80 5.23
N ARG A 317 -16.85 -21.04 5.48
CA ARG A 317 -16.30 -21.13 6.84
C ARG A 317 -16.56 -19.85 7.64
N LEU A 318 -16.29 -18.66 7.04
CA LEU A 318 -16.56 -17.40 7.72
C LEU A 318 -18.05 -17.14 7.96
N ILE A 319 -18.93 -17.56 7.06
CA ILE A 319 -20.38 -17.40 7.25
C ILE A 319 -20.87 -18.26 8.42
N ASN A 320 -20.43 -19.50 8.49
CA ASN A 320 -20.97 -20.50 9.41
C ASN A 320 -20.31 -20.48 10.81
N ASP A 321 -19.11 -19.90 10.95
CA ASP A 321 -18.36 -19.91 12.20
C ASP A 321 -18.11 -18.50 12.75
N GLY A 322 -18.97 -18.09 13.68
CA GLY A 322 -18.86 -16.79 14.35
C GLY A 322 -17.63 -16.66 15.26
N ALA A 323 -17.20 -17.76 15.88
CA ALA A 323 -16.01 -17.78 16.72
C ALA A 323 -14.74 -17.60 15.89
N LEU A 324 -14.65 -18.28 14.75
CA LEU A 324 -13.58 -18.10 13.78
C LEU A 324 -13.49 -16.64 13.30
N ARG A 325 -14.64 -16.04 12.93
CA ARG A 325 -14.67 -14.61 12.53
C ARG A 325 -14.08 -13.71 13.61
N LYS A 326 -14.51 -13.90 14.86
CA LYS A 326 -14.03 -13.10 16.00
C LYS A 326 -12.51 -13.27 16.19
N ASN A 327 -12.04 -14.51 16.21
CA ASN A 327 -10.63 -14.81 16.43
C ASN A 327 -9.73 -14.19 15.34
N LEU A 328 -10.10 -14.35 14.07
CA LEU A 328 -9.36 -13.78 12.93
C LEU A 328 -9.38 -12.25 12.95
N SER A 329 -10.53 -11.64 13.27
CA SER A 329 -10.67 -10.19 13.41
C SER A 329 -9.71 -9.62 14.46
N GLU A 330 -9.73 -10.19 15.66
CA GLU A 330 -8.90 -9.72 16.78
C GLU A 330 -7.42 -9.98 16.53
N ALA A 331 -7.05 -11.15 16.05
CA ALA A 331 -5.66 -11.50 15.80
C ALA A 331 -5.09 -10.71 14.59
N GLY A 332 -5.86 -10.59 13.51
CA GLY A 332 -5.48 -9.80 12.34
C GLY A 332 -5.26 -8.34 12.68
N ARG A 333 -6.17 -7.74 13.46
CA ARG A 333 -6.02 -6.35 13.90
C ARG A 333 -4.77 -6.16 14.77
N ARG A 334 -4.54 -7.03 15.77
CA ARG A 334 -3.33 -6.97 16.61
C ARG A 334 -2.05 -7.08 15.79
N GLU A 335 -2.00 -7.96 14.80
CA GLU A 335 -0.85 -8.11 13.90
C GLU A 335 -0.54 -6.80 13.17
N VAL A 336 -1.60 -6.16 12.62
CA VAL A 336 -1.43 -4.88 11.91
C VAL A 336 -1.03 -3.75 12.86
N GLU A 337 -1.63 -3.64 14.04
CA GLU A 337 -1.28 -2.64 15.04
C GLU A 337 0.20 -2.73 15.45
N GLN A 338 0.71 -3.95 15.61
CA GLN A 338 2.07 -4.21 16.09
C GLN A 338 3.15 -4.10 15.00
N ARG A 339 2.83 -4.40 13.74
CA ARG A 339 3.85 -4.53 12.68
C ARG A 339 3.62 -3.63 11.47
N PHE A 340 2.38 -3.31 11.17
CA PHE A 340 1.99 -2.66 9.92
C PHE A 340 1.22 -1.36 10.15
N SER A 341 1.28 -0.78 11.35
CA SER A 341 0.73 0.56 11.57
C SER A 341 1.61 1.64 10.95
N ALA A 342 1.00 2.77 10.57
CA ALA A 342 1.75 3.94 10.10
C ALA A 342 2.80 4.40 11.14
N GLY A 343 2.49 4.27 12.44
CA GLY A 343 3.45 4.53 13.53
C GLY A 343 4.70 3.67 13.44
N CYS A 344 4.54 2.34 13.34
CA CYS A 344 5.66 1.40 13.19
C CYS A 344 6.48 1.68 11.92
N MET A 345 5.83 1.95 10.79
CA MET A 345 6.52 2.31 9.56
C MET A 345 7.41 3.55 9.73
N VAL A 346 6.86 4.60 10.36
CA VAL A 346 7.60 5.85 10.58
C VAL A 346 8.78 5.65 11.53
N GLU A 347 8.60 4.93 12.63
CA GLU A 347 9.68 4.61 13.58
C GLU A 347 10.80 3.81 12.93
N ASN A 348 10.46 2.76 12.19
CA ASN A 348 11.45 1.99 11.45
C ASN A 348 12.17 2.84 10.38
N THR A 349 11.48 3.77 9.73
CA THR A 349 12.08 4.72 8.79
C THR A 349 13.07 5.65 9.50
N ILE A 350 12.74 6.15 10.69
CA ILE A 350 13.63 6.99 11.51
C ILE A 350 14.89 6.21 11.88
N HIS A 351 14.76 4.96 12.33
CA HIS A 351 15.92 4.11 12.65
C HIS A 351 16.86 3.94 11.46
N VAL A 352 16.30 3.72 10.25
CA VAL A 352 17.12 3.64 9.02
C VAL A 352 17.85 4.95 8.74
N TYR A 353 17.20 6.10 8.97
CA TYR A 353 17.84 7.40 8.79
C TYR A 353 18.99 7.61 9.77
N GLU A 354 18.77 7.27 11.04
CA GLU A 354 19.77 7.38 12.09
C GLU A 354 21.00 6.51 11.81
N ASP A 355 20.78 5.25 11.40
CA ASP A 355 21.85 4.32 11.01
C ASP A 355 22.71 4.87 9.87
N VAL A 356 22.08 5.45 8.85
CA VAL A 356 22.77 6.03 7.71
C VAL A 356 23.60 7.25 8.14
N LEU A 357 23.02 8.15 8.95
CA LEU A 357 23.70 9.35 9.42
C LEU A 357 24.86 9.04 10.36
N GLN A 358 24.72 8.02 11.22
CA GLN A 358 25.82 7.58 12.10
C GLN A 358 27.00 7.03 11.31
N LYS A 359 26.75 6.25 10.24
CA LYS A 359 27.81 5.74 9.34
C LYS A 359 28.51 6.86 8.61
N THR A 360 27.76 7.84 8.08
CA THR A 360 28.33 8.99 7.35
C THR A 360 29.19 9.90 8.24
N ARG A 361 28.95 9.94 9.56
CA ARG A 361 29.77 10.74 10.52
C ARG A 361 31.04 10.03 10.96
N LYS A 362 31.12 8.72 10.79
CA LYS A 362 32.28 7.89 11.22
C LYS A 362 33.28 7.59 10.09
N GLY A 363 32.89 7.78 8.84
CA GLY A 363 33.74 7.63 7.64
C GLY A 363 34.17 8.99 7.08
#